data_35a47bb3ca5e972475a4339a85135aca
#
_entry.id   35a47bb3ca5e972475a4339a85135aca
#
_cell.length_a   1.000
_cell.length_b   1.000
_cell.length_c   1.000
_cell.angle_alpha   90.00
_cell.angle_beta   90.00
_cell.angle_gamma   90.00
#
_symmetry.space_group_name_H-M   'P 1'
#
loop_
_entity.id
_entity.type
_entity.pdbx_description
1 polymer ?
#
loop_
_entity_poly.entity_id
_entity_poly.type
_entity_poly.pdbx_seq_one_letter_code
_entity_poly.pdbx_strand_id
1 'polypeptide(L)'
;NGGTLPHEITKIVTAVCKVIPGENLGIHAHNDTGNAVANSLASVWAGVRHIQGTINGLGERCGNANLMTLIPTLFLKKDFVSKFKLQIKPENIKNLTQCSRLLDEILNRKPNKHLPYVGAAAFSHKGGLHVSAVQKDPKTYEHIDPEEVGNSRNIVVSDQSGKSNIISRLKTIGIEIEENDPKIKKLLDEVKDREFIGYSYDGADASFELLARRIISEIPRYILIKEYDVSVKKDSSGKIV
;
A
#
# COMPACT_ATOMS: atom_id res chain seq x y z
N ASN A 1 8.09 24.41 12.73
CA ASN A 1 8.36 23.02 12.94
C ASN A 1 7.09 22.21 12.64
N GLY A 2 7.04 20.89 12.76
CA GLY A 2 5.95 20.01 12.29
C GLY A 2 4.52 20.28 12.78
N GLY A 3 4.28 21.27 13.61
CA GLY A 3 2.98 21.69 14.11
C GLY A 3 2.19 22.65 13.21
N THR A 4 2.81 23.24 12.20
CA THR A 4 2.18 24.24 11.33
C THR A 4 1.21 23.58 10.34
N LEU A 5 0.07 24.21 10.10
CA LEU A 5 -0.96 23.71 9.19
C LEU A 5 -0.80 24.26 7.76
N PRO A 6 -1.33 23.60 6.71
CA PRO A 6 -1.12 24.01 5.31
C PRO A 6 -1.54 25.45 5.00
N HIS A 7 -2.63 25.95 5.57
CA HIS A 7 -3.07 27.33 5.35
C HIS A 7 -2.15 28.37 5.99
N GLU A 8 -1.49 28.04 7.11
CA GLU A 8 -0.51 28.90 7.76
C GLU A 8 0.79 28.94 6.93
N ILE A 9 1.25 27.77 6.46
CA ILE A 9 2.38 27.66 5.52
C ILE A 9 2.13 28.50 4.27
N THR A 10 0.94 28.43 3.69
CA THR A 10 0.58 29.24 2.51
C THR A 10 0.74 30.72 2.79
N LYS A 11 0.26 31.21 3.94
CA LYS A 11 0.40 32.64 4.34
C LYS A 11 1.86 33.03 4.49
N ILE A 12 2.66 32.22 5.21
CA ILE A 12 4.09 32.48 5.45
C ILE A 12 4.85 32.51 4.13
N VAL A 13 4.72 31.47 3.31
CA VAL A 13 5.43 31.36 2.02
C VAL A 13 5.04 32.50 1.08
N THR A 14 3.76 32.82 0.98
CA THR A 14 3.29 33.94 0.14
C THR A 14 3.90 35.27 0.59
N ALA A 15 4.05 35.48 1.89
CA ALA A 15 4.69 36.69 2.42
C ALA A 15 6.18 36.71 2.11
N VAL A 16 6.89 35.60 2.27
CA VAL A 16 8.34 35.49 1.96
C VAL A 16 8.60 35.63 0.46
N CYS A 17 7.75 35.11 -0.40
CA CYS A 17 7.87 35.21 -1.86
C CYS A 17 7.74 36.65 -2.39
N LYS A 18 7.23 37.58 -1.58
CA LYS A 18 7.25 39.01 -1.92
C LYS A 18 8.65 39.65 -1.84
N VAL A 19 9.57 39.03 -1.10
CA VAL A 19 10.92 39.52 -0.84
C VAL A 19 11.97 38.64 -1.51
N ILE A 20 11.79 37.35 -1.50
CA ILE A 20 12.73 36.36 -2.06
C ILE A 20 12.03 35.60 -3.17
N PRO A 21 12.57 35.58 -4.41
CA PRO A 21 11.99 34.79 -5.50
C PRO A 21 11.84 33.29 -5.14
N GLY A 22 10.73 32.70 -5.54
CA GLY A 22 10.40 31.32 -5.17
C GLY A 22 11.40 30.28 -5.65
N GLU A 23 12.11 30.52 -6.76
CA GLU A 23 13.22 29.69 -7.25
C GLU A 23 14.40 29.60 -6.27
N ASN A 24 14.54 30.55 -5.38
CA ASN A 24 15.57 30.62 -4.33
C ASN A 24 15.05 30.13 -2.97
N LEU A 25 13.80 29.62 -2.93
CA LEU A 25 13.17 29.15 -1.70
C LEU A 25 12.99 27.63 -1.73
N GLY A 26 13.30 27.01 -0.59
CA GLY A 26 13.02 25.61 -0.30
C GLY A 26 12.16 25.42 0.93
N ILE A 27 11.49 24.28 1.02
CA ILE A 27 10.79 23.81 2.22
C ILE A 27 11.36 22.50 2.71
N HIS A 28 11.56 22.42 4.02
CA HIS A 28 11.84 21.18 4.75
C HIS A 28 10.81 21.05 5.86
N ALA A 29 9.85 20.16 5.70
CA ALA A 29 8.72 20.00 6.62
C ALA A 29 8.85 18.75 7.47
N HIS A 30 8.63 18.89 8.79
CA HIS A 30 8.48 17.78 9.74
C HIS A 30 7.02 17.33 9.81
N ASN A 31 6.81 16.08 10.26
CA ASN A 31 5.51 15.40 10.17
C ASN A 31 4.77 15.24 11.50
N ASP A 32 5.04 16.10 12.48
CA ASP A 32 4.51 15.97 13.86
C ASP A 32 2.97 15.98 13.92
N THR A 33 2.31 16.69 13.02
CA THR A 33 0.84 16.70 12.88
C THR A 33 0.34 15.86 11.70
N GLY A 34 1.20 15.05 11.05
CA GLY A 34 0.85 14.30 9.86
C GLY A 34 0.72 15.15 8.58
N ASN A 35 1.09 16.44 8.61
CA ASN A 35 0.87 17.39 7.52
C ASN A 35 2.12 17.72 6.69
N ALA A 36 3.25 17.04 6.88
CA ALA A 36 4.49 17.41 6.17
C ALA A 36 4.35 17.39 4.64
N VAL A 37 3.67 16.40 4.09
CA VAL A 37 3.37 16.29 2.66
C VAL A 37 2.43 17.43 2.22
N ALA A 38 1.34 17.65 2.94
CA ALA A 38 0.37 18.71 2.64
C ALA A 38 1.01 20.10 2.70
N ASN A 39 1.84 20.34 3.71
CA ASN A 39 2.60 21.59 3.87
C ASN A 39 3.58 21.82 2.70
N SER A 40 4.27 20.76 2.27
CA SER A 40 5.18 20.84 1.11
C SER A 40 4.45 21.17 -0.18
N LEU A 41 3.30 20.53 -0.42
CA LEU A 41 2.45 20.79 -1.60
C LEU A 41 1.88 22.22 -1.56
N ALA A 42 1.39 22.67 -0.40
CA ALA A 42 0.91 24.05 -0.21
C ALA A 42 2.01 25.09 -0.47
N SER A 43 3.25 24.78 -0.06
CA SER A 43 4.42 25.65 -0.32
C SER A 43 4.73 25.78 -1.82
N VAL A 44 4.64 24.69 -2.58
CA VAL A 44 4.82 24.72 -4.05
C VAL A 44 3.77 25.63 -4.70
N TRP A 45 2.52 25.52 -4.28
CA TRP A 45 1.44 26.39 -4.77
C TRP A 45 1.67 27.86 -4.42
N ALA A 46 2.23 28.14 -3.23
CA ALA A 46 2.52 29.48 -2.77
C ALA A 46 3.79 30.10 -3.37
N GLY A 47 4.61 29.32 -4.10
CA GLY A 47 5.77 29.87 -4.83
C GLY A 47 7.08 29.13 -4.67
N VAL A 48 7.25 28.26 -3.67
CA VAL A 48 8.49 27.49 -3.44
C VAL A 48 8.81 26.57 -4.63
N ARG A 49 10.10 26.44 -4.96
CA ARG A 49 10.57 25.58 -6.08
C ARG A 49 11.54 24.49 -5.66
N HIS A 50 11.88 24.39 -4.38
CA HIS A 50 12.68 23.30 -3.84
C HIS A 50 11.98 22.64 -2.66
N ILE A 51 11.92 21.31 -2.64
CA ILE A 51 11.41 20.52 -1.52
C ILE A 51 12.52 19.60 -1.03
N GLN A 52 12.74 19.59 0.26
CA GLN A 52 13.52 18.58 0.94
C GLN A 52 12.58 17.63 1.67
N GLY A 53 12.77 16.35 1.46
CA GLY A 53 12.05 15.27 2.12
C GLY A 53 12.93 14.04 2.22
N THR A 54 12.38 12.96 2.71
CA THR A 54 13.10 11.70 2.89
C THR A 54 12.33 10.52 2.31
N ILE A 55 13.06 9.49 1.86
CA ILE A 55 12.44 8.24 1.44
C ILE A 55 11.73 7.64 2.66
N ASN A 56 10.50 7.17 2.45
CA ASN A 56 9.61 6.62 3.50
C ASN A 56 9.31 7.59 4.65
N GLY A 57 9.59 8.90 4.48
CA GLY A 57 9.35 9.91 5.50
C GLY A 57 10.24 9.80 6.72
N LEU A 58 11.41 9.14 6.61
CA LEU A 58 12.32 8.96 7.74
C LEU A 58 12.80 10.30 8.29
N GLY A 59 12.99 10.38 9.61
CA GLY A 59 13.48 11.56 10.28
C GLY A 59 13.20 11.53 11.77
N GLU A 60 13.55 12.60 12.45
CA GLU A 60 13.32 12.73 13.88
C GLU A 60 11.83 12.77 14.23
N ARG A 61 11.50 12.29 15.41
CA ARG A 61 10.14 12.23 15.97
C ARG A 61 9.17 11.47 15.04
N CYS A 62 8.24 12.18 14.37
CA CYS A 62 7.27 11.61 13.43
C CYS A 62 7.78 11.57 11.97
N GLY A 63 9.04 11.98 11.75
CA GLY A 63 9.67 12.00 10.44
C GLY A 63 9.52 13.31 9.67
N ASN A 64 9.90 13.26 8.40
CA ASN A 64 9.89 14.38 7.46
C ASN A 64 8.83 14.17 6.37
N ALA A 65 8.71 15.13 5.47
CA ALA A 65 7.89 14.98 4.28
C ALA A 65 8.31 13.76 3.46
N ASN A 66 7.38 12.86 3.22
CA ASN A 66 7.65 11.58 2.55
C ASN A 66 7.75 11.77 1.03
N LEU A 67 8.95 11.59 0.48
CA LEU A 67 9.20 11.66 -0.96
C LEU A 67 8.43 10.62 -1.76
N MET A 68 8.14 9.44 -1.17
CA MET A 68 7.36 8.40 -1.83
C MET A 68 5.89 8.80 -2.04
N THR A 69 5.43 9.84 -1.35
CA THR A 69 4.10 10.45 -1.56
C THR A 69 4.20 11.74 -2.38
N LEU A 70 5.19 12.57 -2.11
CA LEU A 70 5.37 13.87 -2.79
C LEU A 70 5.66 13.71 -4.28
N ILE A 71 6.63 12.88 -4.64
CA ILE A 71 7.07 12.70 -6.03
C ILE A 71 5.90 12.26 -6.92
N PRO A 72 5.17 11.16 -6.63
CA PRO A 72 4.08 10.73 -7.50
C PRO A 72 2.91 11.73 -7.48
N THR A 73 2.66 12.42 -6.36
CA THR A 73 1.62 13.46 -6.32
C THR A 73 1.95 14.61 -7.28
N LEU A 74 3.17 15.12 -7.23
CA LEU A 74 3.62 16.20 -8.12
C LEU A 74 3.70 15.77 -9.58
N PHE A 75 3.97 14.49 -9.85
CA PHE A 75 4.20 13.95 -11.19
C PHE A 75 2.95 13.43 -11.89
N LEU A 76 1.94 12.96 -11.15
CA LEU A 76 0.77 12.27 -11.70
C LEU A 76 -0.54 13.08 -11.55
N LYS A 77 -0.61 14.04 -10.60
CA LYS A 77 -1.83 14.83 -10.42
C LYS A 77 -1.89 16.00 -11.39
N LYS A 78 -2.97 16.07 -12.17
CA LYS A 78 -3.18 17.05 -13.26
C LYS A 78 -2.90 18.48 -12.84
N ASP A 79 -3.33 18.88 -11.63
CA ASP A 79 -3.17 20.23 -11.12
C ASP A 79 -1.70 20.63 -10.99
N PHE A 80 -0.83 19.70 -10.61
CA PHE A 80 0.61 19.94 -10.51
C PHE A 80 1.31 19.80 -11.87
N VAL A 81 1.05 18.72 -12.61
CA VAL A 81 1.70 18.45 -13.90
C VAL A 81 1.45 19.58 -14.91
N SER A 82 0.26 20.19 -14.89
CA SER A 82 -0.06 21.30 -15.78
C SER A 82 0.73 22.58 -15.52
N LYS A 83 1.29 22.76 -14.32
CA LYS A 83 1.93 24.00 -13.88
C LYS A 83 3.41 23.86 -13.57
N PHE A 84 3.86 22.67 -13.19
CA PHE A 84 5.21 22.44 -12.69
C PHE A 84 5.89 21.31 -13.45
N LYS A 85 7.19 21.44 -13.67
CA LYS A 85 8.05 20.38 -14.22
C LYS A 85 9.00 19.89 -13.14
N LEU A 86 9.03 18.59 -12.90
CA LEU A 86 10.04 17.96 -12.08
C LEU A 86 11.25 17.57 -12.94
N GLN A 87 12.45 17.65 -12.33
CA GLN A 87 13.68 17.18 -12.98
C GLN A 87 13.89 15.65 -12.89
N ILE A 88 12.81 14.91 -12.62
CA ILE A 88 12.83 13.45 -12.55
C ILE A 88 12.37 12.94 -13.92
N LYS A 89 13.08 11.96 -14.46
CA LYS A 89 12.68 11.31 -15.71
C LYS A 89 11.41 10.48 -15.50
N PRO A 90 10.42 10.54 -16.42
CA PRO A 90 9.16 9.82 -16.30
C PRO A 90 9.31 8.32 -16.03
N GLU A 91 10.25 7.69 -16.72
CA GLU A 91 10.53 6.27 -16.58
C GLU A 91 11.02 5.86 -15.19
N ASN A 92 11.56 6.79 -14.40
CA ASN A 92 12.06 6.51 -13.05
C ASN A 92 10.94 6.47 -11.99
N ILE A 93 9.75 6.98 -12.29
CA ILE A 93 8.62 6.94 -11.35
C ILE A 93 8.22 5.50 -11.00
N LYS A 94 8.35 4.59 -11.95
CA LYS A 94 8.10 3.14 -11.75
C LYS A 94 9.03 2.49 -10.72
N ASN A 95 10.14 3.15 -10.36
CA ASN A 95 11.10 2.62 -9.38
C ASN A 95 10.74 3.00 -7.93
N LEU A 96 9.72 3.83 -7.70
CA LEU A 96 9.41 4.35 -6.36
C LEU A 96 9.12 3.24 -5.34
N THR A 97 8.32 2.26 -5.71
CA THR A 97 8.01 1.11 -4.82
C THR A 97 9.27 0.31 -4.48
N GLN A 98 10.13 0.07 -5.47
CA GLN A 98 11.39 -0.63 -5.26
C GLN A 98 12.35 0.17 -4.38
N CYS A 99 12.48 1.49 -4.59
CA CYS A 99 13.29 2.37 -3.73
C CYS A 99 12.81 2.37 -2.28
N SER A 100 11.49 2.42 -2.07
CA SER A 100 10.91 2.34 -0.73
C SER A 100 11.28 1.04 -0.01
N ARG A 101 11.13 -0.10 -0.70
CA ARG A 101 11.44 -1.43 -0.16
C ARG A 101 12.93 -1.63 0.08
N LEU A 102 13.78 -1.18 -0.84
CA LEU A 102 15.23 -1.28 -0.70
C LEU A 102 15.74 -0.53 0.54
N LEU A 103 15.19 0.66 0.83
CA LEU A 103 15.57 1.39 2.03
C LEU A 103 15.18 0.63 3.30
N ASP A 104 13.97 0.06 3.36
CA ASP A 104 13.53 -0.72 4.51
C ASP A 104 14.41 -1.97 4.70
N GLU A 105 14.82 -2.62 3.60
CA GLU A 105 15.74 -3.76 3.61
C GLU A 105 17.13 -3.37 4.15
N ILE A 106 17.73 -2.30 3.63
CA ILE A 106 19.04 -1.78 4.09
C ILE A 106 18.99 -1.46 5.59
N LEU A 107 17.88 -0.90 6.07
CA LEU A 107 17.69 -0.55 7.47
C LEU A 107 17.23 -1.73 8.35
N ASN A 108 17.06 -2.91 7.77
CA ASN A 108 16.48 -4.09 8.44
C ASN A 108 15.15 -3.76 9.16
N ARG A 109 14.26 -3.04 8.48
CA ARG A 109 12.96 -2.61 9.00
C ARG A 109 11.85 -3.34 8.26
N LYS A 110 10.78 -3.68 8.96
CA LYS A 110 9.56 -4.17 8.33
C LYS A 110 8.91 -3.05 7.51
N PRO A 111 8.65 -3.25 6.20
CA PRO A 111 7.96 -2.25 5.38
C PRO A 111 6.59 -1.89 5.94
N ASN A 112 6.24 -0.61 5.90
CA ASN A 112 4.89 -0.17 6.21
C ASN A 112 3.99 -0.41 5.01
N LYS A 113 3.15 -1.45 5.09
CA LYS A 113 2.25 -1.85 4.01
C LYS A 113 1.19 -0.79 3.65
N HIS A 114 0.95 0.18 4.51
CA HIS A 114 -0.06 1.24 4.32
C HIS A 114 0.54 2.57 3.83
N LEU A 115 1.81 2.62 3.44
CA LEU A 115 2.37 3.83 2.83
C LEU A 115 1.58 4.20 1.56
N PRO A 116 1.18 5.47 1.39
CA PRO A 116 0.56 5.92 0.15
C PRO A 116 1.42 5.60 -1.06
N TYR A 117 0.82 5.22 -2.16
CA TYR A 117 1.41 4.84 -3.45
C TYR A 117 2.27 3.56 -3.43
N VAL A 118 3.20 3.40 -2.50
CA VAL A 118 4.25 2.36 -2.54
C VAL A 118 4.02 1.20 -1.59
N GLY A 119 3.13 1.34 -0.62
CA GLY A 119 2.82 0.27 0.33
C GLY A 119 2.12 -0.91 -0.35
N ALA A 120 2.35 -2.12 0.14
CA ALA A 120 1.77 -3.34 -0.42
C ALA A 120 0.23 -3.34 -0.36
N ALA A 121 -0.37 -2.60 0.58
CA ALA A 121 -1.82 -2.46 0.72
C ALA A 121 -2.38 -1.20 0.03
N ALA A 122 -1.55 -0.34 -0.59
CA ALA A 122 -1.99 0.94 -1.16
C ALA A 122 -3.05 0.78 -2.27
N PHE A 123 -3.02 -0.35 -2.99
CA PHE A 123 -3.97 -0.71 -4.05
C PHE A 123 -4.59 -2.09 -3.78
N SER A 124 -4.87 -2.38 -2.50
CA SER A 124 -5.50 -3.63 -2.09
C SER A 124 -7.00 -3.42 -1.88
N HIS A 125 -7.80 -4.28 -2.49
CA HIS A 125 -9.26 -4.25 -2.41
C HIS A 125 -9.76 -5.51 -1.69
N LYS A 126 -10.49 -5.33 -0.58
CA LYS A 126 -10.99 -6.43 0.26
C LYS A 126 -12.49 -6.64 0.10
N GLY A 127 -13.29 -5.58 0.11
CA GLY A 127 -14.74 -5.67 0.03
C GLY A 127 -15.24 -6.12 -1.34
N GLY A 128 -16.19 -7.08 -1.39
CA GLY A 128 -16.69 -7.65 -2.64
C GLY A 128 -17.28 -6.62 -3.61
N LEU A 129 -17.95 -5.58 -3.10
CA LEU A 129 -18.48 -4.48 -3.92
C LEU A 129 -17.34 -3.66 -4.57
N HIS A 130 -16.28 -3.36 -3.80
CA HIS A 130 -15.10 -2.64 -4.29
C HIS A 130 -14.39 -3.44 -5.39
N VAL A 131 -14.17 -4.72 -5.17
CA VAL A 131 -13.54 -5.62 -6.15
C VAL A 131 -14.35 -5.67 -7.44
N SER A 132 -15.67 -5.83 -7.36
CA SER A 132 -16.55 -5.83 -8.53
C SER A 132 -16.49 -4.51 -9.30
N ALA A 133 -16.44 -3.37 -8.61
CA ALA A 133 -16.34 -2.06 -9.25
C ALA A 133 -14.98 -1.85 -9.93
N VAL A 134 -13.88 -2.17 -9.25
CA VAL A 134 -12.51 -2.07 -9.80
C VAL A 134 -12.32 -2.98 -11.02
N GLN A 135 -12.92 -4.16 -11.03
CA GLN A 135 -12.87 -5.05 -12.20
C GLN A 135 -13.58 -4.48 -13.43
N LYS A 136 -14.62 -3.66 -13.23
CA LYS A 136 -15.34 -3.00 -14.32
C LYS A 136 -14.63 -1.73 -14.79
N ASP A 137 -14.23 -0.90 -13.84
CA ASP A 137 -13.44 0.31 -14.08
C ASP A 137 -12.55 0.60 -12.85
N PRO A 138 -11.22 0.41 -12.96
CA PRO A 138 -10.29 0.71 -11.87
C PRO A 138 -10.42 2.13 -11.31
N LYS A 139 -10.77 3.11 -12.13
CA LYS A 139 -10.91 4.52 -11.73
C LYS A 139 -12.00 4.78 -10.69
N THR A 140 -12.88 3.79 -10.43
CA THR A 140 -13.92 3.91 -9.39
C THR A 140 -13.33 3.99 -7.97
N TYR A 141 -12.16 3.37 -7.75
CA TYR A 141 -11.49 3.34 -6.44
C TYR A 141 -9.99 3.65 -6.50
N GLU A 142 -9.38 3.62 -7.68
CA GLU A 142 -7.95 3.90 -7.84
C GLU A 142 -7.75 5.28 -8.45
N HIS A 143 -6.96 6.09 -7.77
CA HIS A 143 -6.68 7.45 -8.19
C HIS A 143 -5.54 7.57 -9.23
N ILE A 144 -4.83 6.48 -9.47
CA ILE A 144 -3.80 6.25 -10.50
C ILE A 144 -3.74 4.76 -10.83
N ASP A 145 -3.06 4.39 -11.91
CA ASP A 145 -2.66 3.00 -12.15
C ASP A 145 -1.49 2.64 -11.21
N PRO A 146 -1.58 1.55 -10.41
CA PRO A 146 -0.48 1.11 -9.54
C PRO A 146 0.86 0.94 -10.24
N GLU A 147 0.86 0.49 -11.50
CA GLU A 147 2.07 0.26 -12.29
C GLU A 147 2.85 1.55 -12.57
N GLU A 148 2.20 2.72 -12.54
CA GLU A 148 2.88 4.01 -12.70
C GLU A 148 3.92 4.27 -11.62
N VAL A 149 3.77 3.68 -10.44
CA VAL A 149 4.70 3.80 -9.30
C VAL A 149 5.44 2.48 -8.99
N GLY A 150 5.33 1.48 -9.87
CA GLY A 150 5.94 0.16 -9.71
C GLY A 150 5.27 -0.70 -8.62
N ASN A 151 4.02 -0.39 -8.29
CA ASN A 151 3.18 -1.19 -7.40
C ASN A 151 2.23 -2.08 -8.21
N SER A 152 1.42 -2.87 -7.55
CA SER A 152 0.43 -3.76 -8.17
C SER A 152 -0.89 -3.72 -7.43
N ARG A 153 -1.97 -3.97 -8.18
CA ARG A 153 -3.29 -4.19 -7.59
C ARG A 153 -3.33 -5.54 -6.90
N ASN A 154 -3.87 -5.57 -5.70
CA ASN A 154 -4.06 -6.80 -4.94
C ASN A 154 -5.52 -6.97 -4.54
N ILE A 155 -6.07 -8.18 -4.78
CA ILE A 155 -7.41 -8.53 -4.35
C ILE A 155 -7.28 -9.48 -3.16
N VAL A 156 -7.64 -8.97 -2.00
CA VAL A 156 -7.57 -9.73 -0.74
C VAL A 156 -8.77 -10.65 -0.61
N VAL A 157 -8.52 -11.89 -0.20
CA VAL A 157 -9.56 -12.85 0.18
C VAL A 157 -9.66 -12.89 1.70
N SER A 158 -10.87 -12.71 2.25
CA SER A 158 -11.11 -12.64 3.69
C SER A 158 -12.58 -12.90 4.02
N ASP A 159 -12.95 -12.81 5.30
CA ASP A 159 -14.31 -12.84 5.82
C ASP A 159 -15.27 -11.85 5.14
N GLN A 160 -14.75 -10.68 4.72
CA GLN A 160 -15.52 -9.65 4.01
C GLN A 160 -15.57 -9.86 2.49
N SER A 161 -14.95 -10.91 2.00
CA SER A 161 -14.93 -11.22 0.58
C SER A 161 -16.29 -11.62 0.06
N GLY A 162 -16.56 -11.20 -1.17
CA GLY A 162 -17.68 -11.69 -1.97
C GLY A 162 -17.23 -12.73 -2.99
N LYS A 163 -18.17 -13.20 -3.78
CA LYS A 163 -17.93 -14.16 -4.88
C LYS A 163 -16.89 -13.65 -5.88
N SER A 164 -16.92 -12.36 -6.20
CA SER A 164 -15.97 -11.70 -7.12
C SER A 164 -14.50 -11.76 -6.64
N ASN A 165 -14.26 -11.67 -5.32
CA ASN A 165 -12.91 -11.82 -4.76
C ASN A 165 -12.38 -13.23 -5.00
N ILE A 166 -13.20 -14.25 -4.72
CA ILE A 166 -12.84 -15.66 -4.91
C ILE A 166 -12.51 -15.91 -6.37
N ILE A 167 -13.40 -15.53 -7.30
CA ILE A 167 -13.19 -15.72 -8.74
C ILE A 167 -11.92 -15.03 -9.21
N SER A 168 -11.70 -13.78 -8.81
CA SER A 168 -10.49 -13.04 -9.17
C SER A 168 -9.24 -13.73 -8.66
N ARG A 169 -9.27 -14.20 -7.41
CA ARG A 169 -8.12 -14.87 -6.81
C ARG A 169 -7.83 -16.22 -7.46
N LEU A 170 -8.89 -16.99 -7.80
CA LEU A 170 -8.76 -18.25 -8.56
C LEU A 170 -8.08 -18.02 -9.92
N LYS A 171 -8.49 -16.99 -10.65
CA LYS A 171 -7.85 -16.60 -11.92
C LYS A 171 -6.35 -16.27 -11.74
N THR A 172 -6.00 -15.56 -10.67
CA THR A 172 -4.59 -15.21 -10.36
C THR A 172 -3.71 -16.45 -10.14
N ILE A 173 -4.26 -17.50 -9.53
CA ILE A 173 -3.54 -18.77 -9.27
C ILE A 173 -3.73 -19.80 -10.40
N GLY A 174 -4.29 -19.39 -11.55
CA GLY A 174 -4.46 -20.25 -12.73
C GLY A 174 -5.54 -21.31 -12.60
N ILE A 175 -6.56 -21.09 -11.74
CA ILE A 175 -7.72 -21.97 -11.64
C ILE A 175 -8.90 -21.31 -12.37
N GLU A 176 -9.31 -21.93 -13.47
CA GLU A 176 -10.49 -21.53 -14.22
C GLU A 176 -11.73 -22.23 -13.64
N ILE A 177 -12.80 -21.49 -13.41
CA ILE A 177 -14.08 -21.96 -12.90
C ILE A 177 -15.21 -21.09 -13.45
N GLU A 178 -16.35 -21.70 -13.73
CA GLU A 178 -17.54 -20.96 -14.14
C GLU A 178 -18.09 -20.10 -13.00
N GLU A 179 -18.52 -18.88 -13.33
CA GLU A 179 -18.98 -17.92 -12.31
C GLU A 179 -20.15 -18.43 -11.44
N ASN A 180 -20.94 -19.37 -11.94
CA ASN A 180 -22.09 -19.94 -11.24
C ASN A 180 -21.81 -21.29 -10.60
N ASP A 181 -20.57 -21.79 -10.62
CA ASP A 181 -20.23 -23.05 -9.98
C ASP A 181 -20.49 -22.99 -8.46
N PRO A 182 -21.24 -23.94 -7.89
CA PRO A 182 -21.54 -23.99 -6.46
C PRO A 182 -20.28 -24.14 -5.58
N LYS A 183 -19.18 -24.64 -6.13
CA LYS A 183 -17.90 -24.76 -5.43
C LYS A 183 -17.33 -23.40 -5.00
N ILE A 184 -17.64 -22.32 -5.74
CA ILE A 184 -17.23 -20.95 -5.36
C ILE A 184 -17.87 -20.56 -4.03
N LYS A 185 -19.16 -20.83 -3.85
CA LYS A 185 -19.84 -20.55 -2.59
C LYS A 185 -19.24 -21.38 -1.45
N LYS A 186 -19.02 -22.66 -1.69
CA LYS A 186 -18.40 -23.57 -0.70
C LYS A 186 -17.01 -23.08 -0.29
N LEU A 187 -16.18 -22.61 -1.25
CA LEU A 187 -14.85 -22.05 -0.96
C LEU A 187 -14.96 -20.75 -0.16
N LEU A 188 -15.91 -19.88 -0.50
CA LEU A 188 -16.14 -18.63 0.23
C LEU A 188 -16.54 -18.89 1.69
N ASP A 189 -17.47 -19.82 1.90
CA ASP A 189 -17.94 -20.17 3.24
C ASP A 189 -16.80 -20.78 4.08
N GLU A 190 -16.01 -21.70 3.51
CA GLU A 190 -14.84 -22.29 4.17
C GLU A 190 -13.76 -21.24 4.52
N VAL A 191 -13.52 -20.24 3.65
CA VAL A 191 -12.60 -19.13 3.96
C VAL A 191 -13.09 -18.35 5.18
N LYS A 192 -14.39 -18.02 5.22
CA LYS A 192 -14.98 -17.25 6.33
C LYS A 192 -14.91 -18.02 7.65
N ASP A 193 -15.25 -19.31 7.63
CA ASP A 193 -15.21 -20.17 8.80
C ASP A 193 -13.78 -20.27 9.36
N ARG A 194 -12.79 -20.41 8.48
CA ARG A 194 -11.38 -20.46 8.90
C ARG A 194 -10.89 -19.13 9.44
N GLU A 195 -11.24 -18.00 8.82
CA GLU A 195 -10.86 -16.69 9.34
C GLU A 195 -11.52 -16.42 10.70
N PHE A 196 -12.75 -16.87 10.91
CA PHE A 196 -13.42 -16.78 12.19
C PHE A 196 -12.67 -17.49 13.33
N ILE A 197 -12.00 -18.60 13.04
CA ILE A 197 -11.17 -19.34 14.01
C ILE A 197 -9.70 -18.89 14.02
N GLY A 198 -9.36 -17.78 13.35
CA GLY A 198 -8.05 -17.12 13.46
C GLY A 198 -7.08 -17.38 12.31
N TYR A 199 -7.47 -18.07 11.25
CA TYR A 199 -6.66 -18.12 10.02
C TYR A 199 -6.69 -16.75 9.31
N SER A 200 -5.68 -16.49 8.48
CA SER A 200 -5.67 -15.34 7.57
C SER A 200 -5.11 -15.76 6.21
N TYR A 201 -5.82 -15.37 5.16
CA TYR A 201 -5.40 -15.58 3.78
C TYR A 201 -4.79 -14.32 3.15
N ASP A 202 -4.69 -13.22 3.91
CA ASP A 202 -3.99 -11.99 3.48
C ASP A 202 -2.49 -12.26 3.40
N GLY A 203 -1.96 -12.35 2.17
CA GLY A 203 -0.56 -12.70 1.91
C GLY A 203 -0.21 -14.18 2.03
N ALA A 204 -1.18 -15.07 2.32
CA ALA A 204 -0.98 -16.51 2.42
C ALA A 204 -1.46 -17.25 1.15
N ASP A 205 -0.89 -16.88 0.00
CA ASP A 205 -1.32 -17.31 -1.34
C ASP A 205 -1.31 -18.84 -1.51
N ALA A 206 -0.24 -19.50 -1.09
CA ALA A 206 -0.11 -20.94 -1.17
C ALA A 206 -1.16 -21.66 -0.30
N SER A 207 -1.47 -21.11 0.88
CA SER A 207 -2.51 -21.67 1.76
C SER A 207 -3.90 -21.55 1.14
N PHE A 208 -4.19 -20.40 0.52
CA PHE A 208 -5.44 -20.21 -0.23
C PHE A 208 -5.52 -21.15 -1.43
N GLU A 209 -4.45 -21.27 -2.22
CA GLU A 209 -4.40 -22.16 -3.38
C GLU A 209 -4.65 -23.61 -2.99
N LEU A 210 -4.01 -24.11 -1.92
CA LEU A 210 -4.23 -25.45 -1.42
C LEU A 210 -5.68 -25.68 -0.98
N LEU A 211 -6.29 -24.69 -0.32
CA LEU A 211 -7.69 -24.76 0.05
C LEU A 211 -8.60 -24.81 -1.18
N ALA A 212 -8.36 -23.92 -2.14
CA ALA A 212 -9.11 -23.84 -3.39
C ALA A 212 -9.04 -25.16 -4.18
N ARG A 213 -7.82 -25.68 -4.37
CA ARG A 213 -7.63 -26.95 -5.08
C ARG A 213 -8.28 -28.13 -4.39
N ARG A 214 -8.33 -28.17 -3.06
CA ARG A 214 -9.03 -29.23 -2.30
C ARG A 214 -10.53 -29.19 -2.47
N ILE A 215 -11.12 -28.04 -2.73
CA ILE A 215 -12.57 -27.86 -2.88
C ILE A 215 -12.99 -28.01 -4.35
N ILE A 216 -12.17 -27.46 -5.27
CA ILE A 216 -12.50 -27.40 -6.70
C ILE A 216 -12.02 -28.65 -7.44
N SER A 217 -10.77 -29.04 -7.20
CA SER A 217 -10.12 -30.18 -7.84
C SER A 217 -9.93 -31.26 -6.77
N GLU A 218 -10.43 -32.46 -6.95
CA GLU A 218 -10.28 -33.55 -6.00
C GLU A 218 -8.80 -33.91 -5.79
N ILE A 219 -8.11 -33.16 -4.93
CA ILE A 219 -6.73 -33.48 -4.55
C ILE A 219 -6.78 -34.55 -3.45
N PRO A 220 -6.07 -35.67 -3.60
CA PRO A 220 -6.01 -36.70 -2.58
C PRO A 220 -5.40 -36.15 -1.28
N ARG A 221 -5.98 -36.51 -0.15
CA ARG A 221 -5.34 -36.30 1.15
C ARG A 221 -4.26 -37.36 1.35
N TYR A 222 -3.01 -37.00 1.11
CA TYR A 222 -1.87 -37.93 1.32
C TYR A 222 -1.54 -38.12 2.81
N ILE A 223 -1.90 -37.15 3.68
CA ILE A 223 -1.62 -37.17 5.11
C ILE A 223 -2.87 -36.74 5.88
N LEU A 224 -3.21 -37.52 6.91
CA LEU A 224 -4.21 -37.17 7.92
C LEU A 224 -3.50 -36.95 9.26
N ILE A 225 -3.47 -35.72 9.74
CA ILE A 225 -2.99 -35.41 11.09
C ILE A 225 -4.11 -35.82 12.05
N LYS A 226 -3.84 -36.84 12.89
CA LYS A 226 -4.78 -37.31 13.92
C LYS A 226 -4.61 -36.51 15.21
N GLU A 227 -3.36 -36.21 15.57
CA GLU A 227 -3.03 -35.54 16.79
C GLU A 227 -1.68 -34.84 16.61
N TYR A 228 -1.46 -33.68 17.24
CA TYR A 228 -0.17 -33.04 17.35
C TYR A 228 -0.05 -32.37 18.72
N ASP A 229 1.17 -32.33 19.24
CA ASP A 229 1.56 -31.59 20.44
C ASP A 229 2.64 -30.60 20.11
N VAL A 230 2.57 -29.39 20.69
CA VAL A 230 3.57 -28.34 20.54
C VAL A 230 4.08 -27.94 21.92
N SER A 231 5.34 -28.26 22.21
CA SER A 231 6.00 -27.87 23.47
C SER A 231 6.99 -26.74 23.23
N VAL A 232 6.83 -25.63 23.95
CA VAL A 232 7.77 -24.52 23.96
C VAL A 232 8.42 -24.45 25.33
N LYS A 233 9.74 -24.65 25.39
CA LYS A 233 10.50 -24.58 26.63
C LYS A 233 11.29 -23.27 26.66
N LYS A 234 11.33 -22.65 27.85
CA LYS A 234 12.14 -21.48 28.15
C LYS A 234 13.14 -21.85 29.22
N ASP A 235 14.43 -21.60 28.99
CA ASP A 235 15.46 -21.84 30.00
C ASP A 235 15.44 -20.79 31.11
N SER A 236 16.29 -20.97 32.12
CA SER A 236 16.38 -20.04 33.24
C SER A 236 16.86 -18.64 32.86
N SER A 237 17.46 -18.47 31.70
CA SER A 237 17.87 -17.16 31.14
C SER A 237 16.73 -16.49 30.35
N GLY A 238 15.62 -17.18 30.16
CA GLY A 238 14.48 -16.68 29.37
C GLY A 238 14.58 -16.93 27.86
N LYS A 239 15.60 -17.67 27.40
CA LYS A 239 15.77 -18.04 26.00
C LYS A 239 14.86 -19.23 25.66
N ILE A 240 14.21 -19.17 24.50
CA ILE A 240 13.42 -20.28 23.95
C ILE A 240 14.40 -21.34 23.42
N VAL A 241 14.21 -22.60 23.85
CA VAL A 241 15.03 -23.75 23.50
C VAL A 241 14.23 -24.74 22.68
#